data_c3b20365ef85fe7e3ce29c2eebd83ab1
#
_entry.id   c3b20365ef85fe7e3ce29c2eebd83ab1
#
_cell.length_a   1.000
_cell.length_b   1.000
_cell.length_c   1.000
_cell.angle_alpha   90.00
_cell.angle_beta   90.00
_cell.angle_gamma   90.00
#
_symmetry.space_group_name_H-M   'P 1'
#
loop_
_entity.id
_entity.type
_entity.pdbx_description
1 polymer ?
#
loop_
_entity_poly.entity_id
_entity_poly.type
_entity_poly.pdbx_seq_one_letter_code
_entity_poly.pdbx_strand_id
1 'polypeptide(L)'
;MPAASATMCACRARRPGAVAVSAVGQTGVVASIYGKGRSKDNPGRSIGIRADMDALPVTEINTFGHISQNKGRMHACGHDGHTAILLAAAKALAKSRDFDGTLNLIFQPDEENLCGARAMIADGLFERFPCDAVYALHNAPGVPAGSFIVQAGPVTLSSDVADVTIQGKGGHGAMPHRAQD
;
A
#
# COMPACT_ATOMS: atom_id res chain seq x y z
N MET A 1 -16.47 8.99 -11.33
CA MET A 1 -16.94 7.83 -10.54
C MET A 1 -16.55 8.09 -9.11
N PRO A 2 -17.41 8.00 -8.10
CA PRO A 2 -17.02 8.28 -6.73
C PRO A 2 -16.08 7.17 -6.25
N ALA A 3 -14.89 7.57 -5.82
CA ALA A 3 -13.97 6.70 -5.12
C ALA A 3 -14.68 6.16 -3.87
N ALA A 4 -14.61 4.84 -3.68
CA ALA A 4 -15.03 4.24 -2.43
C ALA A 4 -14.22 4.91 -1.30
N SER A 5 -14.89 5.73 -0.52
CA SER A 5 -14.36 6.34 0.69
C SER A 5 -13.96 5.19 1.62
N ALA A 6 -12.67 4.92 1.71
CA ALA A 6 -12.13 4.17 2.81
C ALA A 6 -12.39 5.02 4.07
N THR A 7 -13.53 4.79 4.70
CA THR A 7 -13.79 5.30 6.04
C THR A 7 -12.88 4.52 6.99
N MET A 8 -11.59 4.84 6.96
CA MET A 8 -10.72 4.49 8.06
C MET A 8 -11.28 5.22 9.27
N CYS A 9 -11.82 4.42 10.19
CA CYS A 9 -12.23 4.90 11.50
C CYS A 9 -11.03 5.65 12.09
N ALA A 10 -11.08 6.98 12.04
CA ALA A 10 -10.08 7.82 12.68
C ALA A 10 -10.17 7.52 14.17
N CYS A 11 -9.38 6.56 14.62
CA CYS A 11 -9.09 6.40 16.04
C CYS A 11 -8.51 7.72 16.51
N ARG A 12 -9.37 8.62 16.99
CA ARG A 12 -8.97 9.83 17.68
C ARG A 12 -8.10 9.41 18.87
N ALA A 13 -6.81 9.38 18.64
CA ALA A 13 -5.84 9.27 19.71
C ALA A 13 -5.95 10.55 20.57
N ARG A 14 -6.84 10.49 21.55
CA ARG A 14 -7.01 11.57 22.54
C ARG A 14 -5.90 11.47 23.61
N ARG A 15 -4.64 11.68 23.18
CA ARG A 15 -3.56 12.11 24.07
C ARG A 15 -2.58 12.94 23.24
N PRO A 16 -2.31 14.21 23.63
CA PRO A 16 -1.31 15.01 22.94
C PRO A 16 0.05 14.31 22.99
N GLY A 17 0.66 14.07 21.83
CA GLY A 17 2.06 13.73 21.71
C GLY A 17 2.46 12.26 21.48
N ALA A 18 1.52 11.30 21.43
CA ALA A 18 1.90 9.88 21.26
C ALA A 18 1.81 9.37 19.82
N VAL A 19 0.74 9.71 19.13
CA VAL A 19 0.46 9.28 17.74
C VAL A 19 -0.17 10.46 16.99
N ALA A 20 0.31 10.71 15.78
CA ALA A 20 -0.29 11.67 14.84
C ALA A 20 -0.70 10.92 13.56
N VAL A 21 -1.87 11.25 12.99
CA VAL A 21 -2.36 10.66 11.75
C VAL A 21 -2.64 11.78 10.74
N SER A 22 -2.15 11.63 9.53
CA SER A 22 -2.28 12.62 8.46
C SER A 22 -2.63 11.95 7.13
N ALA A 23 -3.45 12.62 6.31
CA ALA A 23 -3.64 12.25 4.91
C ALA A 23 -2.43 12.73 4.07
N VAL A 24 -2.03 11.93 3.10
CA VAL A 24 -0.92 12.21 2.18
C VAL A 24 -1.23 11.62 0.82
N GLY A 25 -1.14 12.44 -0.23
CA GLY A 25 -1.66 12.04 -1.53
C GLY A 25 -3.15 11.68 -1.40
N GLN A 26 -3.96 11.85 -2.33
CA GLN A 26 -5.45 11.78 -2.26
C GLN A 26 -6.07 10.86 -1.21
N THR A 27 -5.61 9.60 -1.10
CA THR A 27 -6.17 8.57 -0.21
C THR A 27 -5.14 7.84 0.66
N GLY A 28 -3.87 8.21 0.57
CA GLY A 28 -2.81 7.67 1.43
C GLY A 28 -2.89 8.20 2.85
N VAL A 29 -2.38 7.44 3.79
CA VAL A 29 -2.38 7.79 5.21
C VAL A 29 -1.00 7.54 5.81
N VAL A 30 -0.52 8.47 6.63
CA VAL A 30 0.66 8.28 7.46
C VAL A 30 0.29 8.44 8.93
N ALA A 31 0.69 7.47 9.74
CA ALA A 31 0.58 7.54 11.19
C ALA A 31 1.97 7.55 11.82
N SER A 32 2.33 8.60 12.53
CA SER A 32 3.60 8.71 13.25
C SER A 32 3.44 8.32 14.71
N ILE A 33 4.28 7.40 15.18
CA ILE A 33 4.40 7.01 16.58
C ILE A 33 5.74 7.54 17.10
N TYR A 34 5.68 8.33 18.18
CA TYR A 34 6.86 8.89 18.81
C TYR A 34 7.30 8.04 19.99
N GLY A 35 8.53 7.56 19.97
CA GLY A 35 9.13 6.79 21.05
C GLY A 35 9.27 7.59 22.34
N LYS A 36 9.32 6.89 23.48
CA LYS A 36 9.50 7.53 24.81
C LYS A 36 10.89 8.12 25.00
N GLY A 37 11.91 7.54 24.38
CA GLY A 37 13.28 8.02 24.44
C GLY A 37 13.55 9.26 23.58
N ARG A 38 12.59 9.64 22.72
CA ARG A 38 12.69 10.84 21.90
C ARG A 38 12.54 12.12 22.72
N SER A 39 13.45 13.08 22.54
CA SER A 39 13.39 14.41 23.14
C SER A 39 13.67 15.50 22.09
N LYS A 40 13.62 16.79 22.50
CA LYS A 40 14.04 17.89 21.62
C LYS A 40 15.54 17.84 21.29
N ASP A 41 16.36 17.46 22.26
CA ASP A 41 17.81 17.43 22.14
C ASP A 41 18.30 16.09 21.55
N ASN A 42 17.47 15.04 21.62
CA ASN A 42 17.72 13.75 21.00
C ASN A 42 16.45 13.30 20.26
N PRO A 43 16.23 13.76 19.00
CA PRO A 43 15.06 13.38 18.23
C PRO A 43 15.07 11.89 17.83
N GLY A 44 16.23 11.22 17.93
CA GLY A 44 16.43 9.85 17.50
C GLY A 44 16.34 9.71 15.97
N ARG A 45 16.47 8.45 15.50
CA ARG A 45 16.29 8.12 14.08
C ARG A 45 14.81 8.01 13.72
N SER A 46 14.53 8.13 12.44
CA SER A 46 13.17 7.96 11.91
C SER A 46 13.14 6.85 10.88
N ILE A 47 12.22 5.91 11.02
CA ILE A 47 12.00 4.87 10.02
C ILE A 47 10.56 4.87 9.53
N GLY A 48 10.37 4.52 8.26
CA GLY A 48 9.09 4.24 7.64
C GLY A 48 8.83 2.74 7.57
N ILE A 49 7.59 2.34 7.82
CA ILE A 49 7.11 0.99 7.48
C ILE A 49 5.90 1.14 6.58
N ARG A 50 5.98 0.57 5.38
CA ARG A 50 4.96 0.70 4.33
C ARG A 50 4.11 -0.55 4.23
N ALA A 51 2.81 -0.37 4.10
CA ALA A 51 1.86 -1.34 3.58
C ALA A 51 1.05 -0.70 2.45
N ASP A 52 0.81 -1.44 1.39
CA ASP A 52 -0.16 -1.10 0.37
C ASP A 52 -1.58 -1.43 0.83
N MET A 53 -2.60 -0.82 0.20
CA MET A 53 -3.99 -0.91 0.66
C MET A 53 -5.00 -1.23 -0.43
N ASP A 54 -4.62 -1.15 -1.68
CA ASP A 54 -5.56 -1.22 -2.80
C ASP A 54 -5.97 -2.65 -3.15
N ALA A 55 -7.15 -2.79 -3.75
CA ALA A 55 -7.70 -4.02 -4.25
C ALA A 55 -7.69 -4.02 -5.79
N LEU A 56 -7.48 -5.20 -6.36
CA LEU A 56 -7.51 -5.41 -7.80
C LEU A 56 -8.93 -5.31 -8.39
N PRO A 57 -9.08 -4.89 -9.65
CA PRO A 57 -10.36 -4.85 -10.37
C PRO A 57 -10.77 -6.26 -10.85
N VAL A 58 -10.86 -7.20 -9.91
CA VAL A 58 -11.17 -8.61 -10.12
C VAL A 58 -12.48 -8.95 -9.43
N THR A 59 -13.35 -9.74 -10.07
CA THR A 59 -14.56 -10.26 -9.43
C THR A 59 -14.19 -11.50 -8.62
N GLU A 60 -14.40 -11.44 -7.31
CA GLU A 60 -14.16 -12.56 -6.44
C GLU A 60 -15.23 -13.65 -6.61
N ILE A 61 -14.79 -14.89 -6.77
CA ILE A 61 -15.64 -16.08 -6.93
C ILE A 61 -15.55 -17.06 -5.74
N ASN A 62 -14.82 -16.68 -4.70
CA ASN A 62 -14.72 -17.46 -3.48
C ASN A 62 -16.08 -17.58 -2.77
N THR A 63 -16.23 -18.59 -1.89
CA THR A 63 -17.48 -18.90 -1.19
C THR A 63 -17.37 -18.85 0.33
N PHE A 64 -16.20 -18.51 0.88
CA PHE A 64 -16.01 -18.37 2.33
C PHE A 64 -16.64 -17.07 2.88
N GLY A 65 -16.80 -16.96 4.21
CA GLY A 65 -17.58 -15.89 4.83
C GLY A 65 -16.95 -14.49 4.81
N HIS A 66 -15.72 -14.33 4.35
CA HIS A 66 -14.99 -13.04 4.30
C HIS A 66 -14.61 -12.61 2.88
N ILE A 67 -15.44 -12.94 1.91
CA ILE A 67 -15.31 -12.45 0.54
C ILE A 67 -15.53 -10.94 0.45
N SER A 68 -15.05 -10.34 -0.61
CA SER A 68 -15.27 -8.92 -0.89
C SER A 68 -16.75 -8.57 -0.94
N GLN A 69 -17.12 -7.50 -0.27
CA GLN A 69 -18.47 -6.92 -0.35
C GLN A 69 -18.59 -5.89 -1.49
N ASN A 70 -17.49 -5.62 -2.19
CA ASN A 70 -17.41 -4.66 -3.29
C ASN A 70 -17.33 -5.41 -4.61
N LYS A 71 -18.45 -5.47 -5.35
CA LYS A 71 -18.50 -6.16 -6.65
C LYS A 71 -17.41 -5.65 -7.60
N GLY A 72 -16.69 -6.56 -8.24
CA GLY A 72 -15.61 -6.24 -9.16
C GLY A 72 -14.33 -5.75 -8.47
N ARG A 73 -14.18 -5.99 -7.17
CA ARG A 73 -12.97 -5.72 -6.41
C ARG A 73 -12.63 -6.89 -5.52
N MET A 74 -11.36 -7.28 -5.51
CA MET A 74 -10.86 -8.38 -4.68
C MET A 74 -9.44 -8.07 -4.22
N HIS A 75 -9.14 -8.37 -2.96
CA HIS A 75 -7.76 -8.41 -2.50
C HIS A 75 -7.08 -9.71 -2.96
N ALA A 76 -6.62 -9.73 -4.21
CA ALA A 76 -5.97 -10.89 -4.80
C ALA A 76 -4.43 -10.83 -4.73
N CYS A 77 -3.87 -9.73 -4.23
CA CYS A 77 -2.43 -9.56 -4.01
C CYS A 77 -2.02 -9.59 -2.52
N GLY A 78 -2.97 -9.61 -1.58
CA GLY A 78 -2.71 -9.71 -0.14
C GLY A 78 -2.53 -8.38 0.60
N HIS A 79 -2.87 -7.26 -0.04
CA HIS A 79 -2.72 -5.92 0.55
C HIS A 79 -3.60 -5.71 1.79
N ASP A 80 -4.73 -6.41 1.90
CA ASP A 80 -5.54 -6.48 3.13
C ASP A 80 -4.75 -7.08 4.30
N GLY A 81 -4.01 -8.15 4.04
CA GLY A 81 -3.09 -8.76 5.01
C GLY A 81 -1.95 -7.82 5.41
N HIS A 82 -1.32 -7.15 4.44
CA HIS A 82 -0.24 -6.18 4.72
C HIS A 82 -0.75 -5.04 5.60
N THR A 83 -1.91 -4.48 5.26
CA THR A 83 -2.57 -3.44 6.06
C THR A 83 -2.89 -3.93 7.48
N ALA A 84 -3.44 -5.14 7.62
CA ALA A 84 -3.78 -5.72 8.92
C ALA A 84 -2.54 -5.95 9.79
N ILE A 85 -1.44 -6.45 9.20
CA ILE A 85 -0.16 -6.64 9.88
C ILE A 85 0.39 -5.31 10.39
N LEU A 86 0.41 -4.27 9.54
CA LEU A 86 0.91 -2.96 9.92
C LEU A 86 0.04 -2.32 11.02
N LEU A 87 -1.28 -2.47 10.97
CA LEU A 87 -2.19 -2.00 12.02
C LEU A 87 -1.98 -2.75 13.35
N ALA A 88 -1.75 -4.05 13.30
CA ALA A 88 -1.45 -4.83 14.51
C ALA A 88 -0.12 -4.40 15.14
N ALA A 89 0.92 -4.19 14.34
CA ALA A 89 2.21 -3.65 14.77
C ALA A 89 2.04 -2.23 15.35
N ALA A 90 1.27 -1.37 14.71
CA ALA A 90 0.94 -0.03 15.17
C ALA A 90 0.33 -0.05 16.57
N LYS A 91 -0.65 -0.94 16.79
CA LYS A 91 -1.33 -1.10 18.08
C LYS A 91 -0.36 -1.51 19.19
N ALA A 92 0.51 -2.47 18.91
CA ALA A 92 1.50 -2.94 19.88
C ALA A 92 2.54 -1.85 20.20
N LEU A 93 3.10 -1.21 19.18
CA LEU A 93 4.14 -0.19 19.32
C LEU A 93 3.60 1.11 19.94
N ALA A 94 2.39 1.52 19.61
CA ALA A 94 1.75 2.68 20.24
C ALA A 94 1.46 2.48 21.73
N LYS A 95 1.28 1.23 22.18
CA LYS A 95 1.06 0.91 23.60
C LYS A 95 2.35 1.01 24.41
N SER A 96 3.44 0.42 23.92
CA SER A 96 4.72 0.40 24.63
C SER A 96 5.52 1.69 24.42
N ARG A 97 5.69 2.10 23.15
CA ARG A 97 6.58 3.19 22.69
C ARG A 97 8.00 3.09 23.25
N ASP A 98 8.44 1.88 23.53
CA ASP A 98 9.74 1.59 24.15
C ASP A 98 10.82 1.55 23.08
N PHE A 99 11.07 2.71 22.50
CA PHE A 99 12.10 2.96 21.49
C PHE A 99 12.45 4.46 21.45
N ASP A 100 13.59 4.76 20.83
CA ASP A 100 14.00 6.12 20.51
C ASP A 100 13.54 6.51 19.11
N GLY A 101 13.30 7.82 18.90
CA GLY A 101 13.00 8.35 17.57
C GLY A 101 11.53 8.26 17.14
N THR A 102 11.32 8.14 15.84
CA THR A 102 10.00 8.21 15.22
C THR A 102 9.76 7.03 14.28
N LEU A 103 8.58 6.43 14.37
CA LEU A 103 8.11 5.41 13.45
C LEU A 103 6.97 5.99 12.61
N ASN A 104 7.18 6.08 11.30
CA ASN A 104 6.17 6.50 10.34
C ASN A 104 5.55 5.27 9.66
N LEU A 105 4.28 5.02 9.92
CA LEU A 105 3.50 3.94 9.33
C LEU A 105 2.81 4.47 8.09
N ILE A 106 3.24 3.99 6.91
CA ILE A 106 2.84 4.51 5.60
C ILE A 106 1.84 3.53 4.99
N PHE A 107 0.58 3.93 4.90
CA PHE A 107 -0.47 3.18 4.23
C PHE A 107 -0.64 3.75 2.82
N GLN A 108 -0.10 3.03 1.83
CA GLN A 108 -0.03 3.47 0.45
C GLN A 108 -1.24 2.96 -0.35
N PRO A 109 -1.98 3.83 -1.05
CA PRO A 109 -2.99 3.42 -2.02
C PRO A 109 -2.36 3.12 -3.39
N ASP A 110 -3.15 2.56 -4.30
CA ASP A 110 -2.93 2.51 -5.75
C ASP A 110 -1.53 2.02 -6.16
N GLU A 111 -1.13 0.89 -5.54
CA GLU A 111 0.14 0.22 -5.84
C GLU A 111 0.07 -0.44 -7.21
N GLU A 112 -1.02 -1.14 -7.50
CA GLU A 112 -1.24 -1.95 -8.71
C GLU A 112 -1.23 -1.12 -10.02
N ASN A 113 -1.52 0.18 -9.94
CA ASN A 113 -1.39 1.11 -11.07
C ASN A 113 -0.08 1.92 -11.05
N LEU A 114 0.84 1.62 -10.14
CA LEU A 114 2.14 2.30 -9.98
C LEU A 114 2.03 3.83 -9.72
N CYS A 115 0.90 4.29 -9.21
CA CYS A 115 0.58 5.71 -9.06
C CYS A 115 0.61 6.21 -7.61
N GLY A 116 0.21 5.37 -6.65
CA GLY A 116 -0.03 5.80 -5.28
C GLY A 116 1.22 6.29 -4.54
N ALA A 117 2.34 5.58 -4.64
CA ALA A 117 3.59 6.04 -4.03
C ALA A 117 4.06 7.37 -4.63
N ARG A 118 3.96 7.51 -5.94
CA ARG A 118 4.31 8.76 -6.65
C ARG A 118 3.44 9.93 -6.18
N ALA A 119 2.14 9.71 -6.03
CA ALA A 119 1.21 10.73 -5.54
C ALA A 119 1.52 11.14 -4.10
N MET A 120 1.84 10.19 -3.22
CA MET A 120 2.24 10.49 -1.84
C MET A 120 3.55 11.28 -1.78
N ILE A 121 4.54 10.91 -2.59
CA ILE A 121 5.83 11.62 -2.67
C ILE A 121 5.62 13.04 -3.19
N ALA A 122 4.82 13.21 -4.25
CA ALA A 122 4.50 14.53 -4.79
C ALA A 122 3.75 15.44 -3.80
N ASP A 123 2.99 14.85 -2.86
CA ASP A 123 2.33 15.58 -1.76
C ASP A 123 3.26 15.80 -0.53
N GLY A 124 4.55 15.62 -0.69
CA GLY A 124 5.54 15.88 0.35
C GLY A 124 5.64 14.79 1.41
N LEU A 125 5.52 13.51 1.06
CA LEU A 125 5.59 12.41 2.01
C LEU A 125 6.84 12.50 2.89
N PHE A 126 8.01 12.62 2.28
CA PHE A 126 9.28 12.57 3.02
C PHE A 126 9.71 13.92 3.57
N GLU A 127 9.18 15.03 3.06
CA GLU A 127 9.35 16.37 3.63
C GLU A 127 8.55 16.52 4.93
N ARG A 128 7.36 15.95 4.97
CA ARG A 128 6.45 15.98 6.14
C ARG A 128 6.76 14.88 7.16
N PHE A 129 7.20 13.73 6.68
CA PHE A 129 7.48 12.53 7.48
C PHE A 129 8.86 11.96 7.11
N PRO A 130 9.95 12.65 7.45
CA PRO A 130 11.30 12.21 7.07
C PRO A 130 11.59 10.82 7.64
N CYS A 131 12.28 10.00 6.83
CA CYS A 131 12.68 8.65 7.18
C CYS A 131 14.14 8.41 6.79
N ASP A 132 14.96 7.92 7.72
CA ASP A 132 16.33 7.49 7.46
C ASP A 132 16.37 6.19 6.64
N ALA A 133 15.31 5.38 6.77
CA ALA A 133 15.09 4.17 5.98
C ALA A 133 13.58 3.86 5.90
N VAL A 134 13.17 3.18 4.84
CA VAL A 134 11.81 2.68 4.66
C VAL A 134 11.85 1.17 4.46
N TYR A 135 10.99 0.46 5.17
CA TYR A 135 10.83 -0.98 5.08
C TYR A 135 9.41 -1.32 4.60
N ALA A 136 9.31 -2.40 3.85
CA ALA A 136 8.04 -2.99 3.45
C ALA A 136 8.14 -4.51 3.53
N LEU A 137 7.02 -5.20 3.65
CA LEU A 137 6.92 -6.64 3.47
C LEU A 137 5.85 -6.92 2.41
N HIS A 138 6.01 -8.06 1.74
CA HIS A 138 4.98 -8.59 0.86
C HIS A 138 4.78 -10.08 1.15
N ASN A 139 3.55 -10.56 1.09
CA ASN A 139 3.27 -11.99 1.17
C ASN A 139 3.91 -12.71 -0.03
N ALA A 140 4.42 -13.89 0.19
CA ALA A 140 5.05 -14.71 -0.84
C ALA A 140 4.38 -16.09 -0.88
N PRO A 141 3.42 -16.32 -1.79
CA PRO A 141 2.80 -17.64 -1.95
C PRO A 141 3.86 -18.71 -2.26
N GLY A 142 3.70 -19.90 -1.65
CA GLY A 142 4.65 -21.00 -1.79
C GLY A 142 5.83 -20.97 -0.81
N VAL A 143 5.99 -19.92 -0.03
CA VAL A 143 6.97 -19.89 1.08
C VAL A 143 6.31 -20.45 2.34
N PRO A 144 6.97 -21.35 3.11
CA PRO A 144 6.41 -21.89 4.35
C PRO A 144 6.04 -20.78 5.34
N ALA A 145 4.88 -20.92 5.99
CA ALA A 145 4.43 -19.96 7.00
C ALA A 145 5.47 -19.80 8.13
N GLY A 146 5.69 -18.55 8.55
CA GLY A 146 6.70 -18.20 9.54
C GLY A 146 8.12 -18.00 8.98
N SER A 147 8.30 -18.18 7.66
CA SER A 147 9.57 -17.92 6.97
C SER A 147 9.58 -16.52 6.35
N PHE A 148 10.78 -15.95 6.23
CA PHE A 148 11.02 -14.66 5.56
C PHE A 148 12.11 -14.84 4.51
N ILE A 149 11.92 -14.20 3.35
CA ILE A 149 12.95 -14.06 2.34
C ILE A 149 13.50 -12.64 2.46
N VAL A 150 14.80 -12.55 2.76
CA VAL A 150 15.55 -11.29 2.83
C VAL A 150 16.85 -11.47 2.07
N GLN A 151 17.10 -10.60 1.08
CA GLN A 151 18.32 -10.63 0.29
C GLN A 151 18.83 -9.22 0.01
N ALA A 152 20.12 -9.10 -0.17
CA ALA A 152 20.74 -7.86 -0.62
C ALA A 152 20.56 -7.67 -2.14
N GLY A 153 20.38 -6.43 -2.58
CA GLY A 153 20.23 -6.08 -3.98
C GLY A 153 18.77 -6.06 -4.46
N PRO A 154 18.52 -6.07 -5.75
CA PRO A 154 17.17 -6.04 -6.32
C PRO A 154 16.36 -7.29 -5.93
N VAL A 155 15.16 -7.08 -5.41
CA VAL A 155 14.21 -8.14 -5.03
C VAL A 155 13.05 -8.22 -6.02
N THR A 156 12.69 -7.08 -6.62
CA THR A 156 11.61 -6.97 -7.62
C THR A 156 12.17 -6.53 -8.96
N LEU A 157 11.42 -6.82 -10.03
CA LEU A 157 11.74 -6.40 -11.39
C LEU A 157 11.00 -5.10 -11.72
N SER A 158 11.46 -4.40 -12.77
CA SER A 158 10.68 -3.32 -13.36
C SER A 158 9.49 -3.89 -14.13
N SER A 159 8.38 -3.16 -14.14
CA SER A 159 7.20 -3.49 -14.93
C SER A 159 6.88 -2.32 -15.86
N ASP A 160 6.61 -2.64 -17.12
CA ASP A 160 6.18 -1.69 -18.13
C ASP A 160 4.86 -2.18 -18.74
N VAL A 161 3.98 -1.26 -19.09
CA VAL A 161 2.73 -1.54 -19.79
C VAL A 161 2.83 -1.01 -21.20
N ALA A 162 2.53 -1.86 -22.19
CA ALA A 162 2.45 -1.49 -23.58
C ALA A 162 1.03 -1.75 -24.10
N ASP A 163 0.36 -0.69 -24.55
CA ASP A 163 -0.94 -0.80 -25.21
C ASP A 163 -0.71 -0.87 -26.72
N VAL A 164 -1.20 -1.95 -27.34
CA VAL A 164 -1.10 -2.15 -28.79
C VAL A 164 -2.51 -2.12 -29.39
N THR A 165 -2.75 -1.15 -30.26
CA THR A 165 -4.00 -1.03 -30.99
C THR A 165 -3.79 -1.47 -32.43
N ILE A 166 -4.50 -2.51 -32.86
CA ILE A 166 -4.49 -2.98 -34.25
C ILE A 166 -5.79 -2.51 -34.91
N GLN A 167 -5.64 -1.65 -35.93
CA GLN A 167 -6.76 -1.14 -36.71
C GLN A 167 -6.91 -1.97 -37.97
N GLY A 168 -7.82 -2.92 -37.94
CA GLY A 168 -8.14 -3.76 -39.07
C GLY A 168 -9.20 -3.16 -40.02
N LYS A 169 -9.38 -3.77 -41.18
CA LYS A 169 -10.46 -3.51 -42.13
C LYS A 169 -11.33 -4.75 -42.26
N GLY A 170 -12.56 -4.70 -41.72
CA GLY A 170 -13.52 -5.79 -41.86
C GLY A 170 -13.90 -6.06 -43.30
N GLY A 171 -14.26 -7.31 -43.60
CA GLY A 171 -14.72 -7.76 -44.91
C GLY A 171 -15.71 -8.89 -44.82
N HIS A 172 -16.28 -9.29 -45.96
CA HIS A 172 -17.20 -10.42 -46.03
C HIS A 172 -16.43 -11.75 -45.81
N GLY A 173 -16.96 -12.63 -44.93
CA GLY A 173 -16.30 -13.89 -44.57
C GLY A 173 -15.90 -14.81 -45.73
N ALA A 174 -16.64 -14.76 -46.85
CA ALA A 174 -16.30 -15.47 -48.06
C ALA A 174 -15.24 -14.76 -48.95
N MET A 175 -14.80 -13.57 -48.56
CA MET A 175 -13.80 -12.74 -49.25
C MET A 175 -12.71 -12.26 -48.30
N PRO A 176 -12.01 -13.15 -47.58
CA PRO A 176 -11.04 -12.72 -46.56
C PRO A 176 -9.87 -11.92 -47.18
N HIS A 177 -9.57 -12.13 -48.44
CA HIS A 177 -8.55 -11.37 -49.20
C HIS A 177 -8.88 -9.86 -49.38
N ARG A 178 -10.10 -9.42 -48.99
CA ARG A 178 -10.55 -8.03 -49.02
C ARG A 178 -10.61 -7.41 -47.63
N ALA A 179 -10.39 -8.21 -46.61
CA ALA A 179 -10.22 -7.75 -45.25
C ALA A 179 -8.72 -7.57 -44.96
N GLN A 180 -8.45 -6.89 -43.84
CA GLN A 180 -7.09 -6.69 -43.33
C GLN A 180 -7.17 -6.81 -41.80
N ASP A 181 -6.44 -7.79 -41.26
CA ASP A 181 -6.26 -7.98 -39.81
C ASP A 181 -5.06 -7.20 -39.33
#